data_e7b801def4117ca767516cfb0d326b9b
#
_entry.id   e7b801def4117ca767516cfb0d326b9b
#
_cell.length_a   1.000
_cell.length_b   1.000
_cell.length_c   1.000
_cell.angle_alpha   90.00
_cell.angle_beta   90.00
_cell.angle_gamma   90.00
#
_symmetry.space_group_name_H-M   'P 1'
#
loop_
_entity.id
_entity.type
_entity.pdbx_description
1 polymer ?
#
loop_
_entity_poly.entity_id
_entity_poly.type
_entity_poly.pdbx_seq_one_letter_code
_entity_poly.pdbx_strand_id
1 'polypeptide(L)'
;GMSAPGLDLQLMELMDLEKTIFRTSINFMGCYAAIHALKIGDAICKSDKQAQVLIVCTELCTLHFQHEATIDNMTSSLLFGDGSAALLLMNDEANVEGLTIDSFYSEINPKGKRDMAWELSSSGLLMTLSGYVPDLIEADFAQIVERGLAKEGGSVGDVSHWCIHPGGKRILQAIHKSLGFTNGQLQCSYDVLNEFGNLSSASILFVLKKMMKEKGGVKKLFGAAFGPGLTVETFTAHT
;
A
#
# COMPACT_ATOMS: atom_id res chain seq x y z
N GLY A 1 4.60 -4.30 -13.75
CA GLY A 1 5.60 -4.60 -14.76
C GLY A 1 5.09 -4.40 -16.17
N MET A 2 6.00 -4.28 -17.11
CA MET A 2 5.69 -4.08 -18.54
C MET A 2 5.94 -5.35 -19.37
N SER A 3 5.60 -6.49 -18.82
CA SER A 3 5.75 -7.79 -19.48
C SER A 3 4.37 -8.30 -19.96
N ALA A 4 4.31 -8.78 -21.18
CA ALA A 4 3.17 -9.49 -21.72
C ALA A 4 3.67 -10.80 -22.36
N PRO A 5 3.38 -11.97 -21.80
CA PRO A 5 2.53 -12.25 -20.64
C PRO A 5 3.09 -11.69 -19.32
N GLY A 6 2.17 -11.39 -18.39
CA GLY A 6 2.49 -10.87 -17.07
C GLY A 6 2.94 -11.94 -16.07
N LEU A 7 3.29 -11.48 -14.86
CA LEU A 7 3.67 -12.35 -13.74
C LEU A 7 2.54 -13.32 -13.36
N ASP A 8 1.30 -12.92 -13.51
CA ASP A 8 0.09 -13.70 -13.24
C ASP A 8 0.09 -15.04 -14.02
N LEU A 9 0.48 -15.02 -15.31
CA LEU A 9 0.56 -16.23 -16.10
C LEU A 9 1.71 -17.14 -15.64
N GLN A 10 2.86 -16.56 -15.33
CA GLN A 10 4.02 -17.31 -14.81
C GLN A 10 3.70 -18.00 -13.49
N LEU A 11 3.00 -17.28 -12.57
CA LEU A 11 2.56 -17.86 -11.30
C LEU A 11 1.55 -18.99 -11.50
N MET A 12 0.60 -18.81 -12.43
CA MET A 12 -0.36 -19.84 -12.75
C MET A 12 0.32 -21.15 -13.19
N GLU A 13 1.33 -21.05 -14.05
CA GLU A 13 2.11 -22.21 -14.52
C GLU A 13 2.96 -22.83 -13.40
N LEU A 14 3.69 -22.01 -12.65
CA LEU A 14 4.59 -22.48 -11.57
C LEU A 14 3.84 -23.13 -10.40
N MET A 15 2.63 -22.67 -10.12
CA MET A 15 1.78 -23.18 -9.04
C MET A 15 0.81 -24.25 -9.48
N ASP A 16 0.83 -24.64 -10.77
CA ASP A 16 -0.10 -25.59 -11.40
C ASP A 16 -1.57 -25.25 -11.10
N LEU A 17 -1.92 -23.96 -11.24
CA LEU A 17 -3.28 -23.49 -11.02
C LEU A 17 -4.18 -23.86 -12.20
N GLU A 18 -5.47 -23.97 -11.95
CA GLU A 18 -6.45 -24.29 -12.97
C GLU A 18 -6.43 -23.27 -14.13
N LYS A 19 -6.53 -23.77 -15.37
CA LYS A 19 -6.49 -22.95 -16.59
C LYS A 19 -7.69 -21.99 -16.73
N THR A 20 -8.73 -22.22 -15.95
CA THR A 20 -9.96 -21.41 -15.92
C THR A 20 -9.93 -20.29 -14.89
N ILE A 21 -8.82 -20.16 -14.12
CA ILE A 21 -8.67 -19.12 -13.09
C ILE A 21 -8.83 -17.72 -13.67
N PHE A 22 -9.64 -16.91 -13.02
CA PHE A 22 -9.81 -15.51 -13.40
C PHE A 22 -8.58 -14.70 -12.98
N ARG A 23 -8.06 -13.86 -13.88
CA ARG A 23 -6.83 -13.09 -13.67
C ARG A 23 -7.04 -11.62 -13.96
N THR A 24 -6.47 -10.76 -13.13
CA THR A 24 -6.49 -9.30 -13.30
C THR A 24 -5.12 -8.73 -12.94
N SER A 25 -4.61 -7.84 -13.79
CA SER A 25 -3.38 -7.11 -13.51
C SER A 25 -3.68 -5.66 -13.11
N ILE A 26 -3.05 -5.19 -12.04
CA ILE A 26 -3.10 -3.81 -11.57
C ILE A 26 -1.71 -3.20 -11.77
N ASN A 27 -1.59 -2.27 -12.71
CA ASN A 27 -0.32 -1.67 -13.09
C ASN A 27 -0.38 -0.14 -12.99
N PHE A 28 0.78 0.49 -12.77
CA PHE A 28 0.96 1.94 -12.74
C PHE A 28 0.14 2.70 -11.68
N MET A 29 -0.21 2.05 -10.60
CA MET A 29 -0.89 2.68 -9.46
C MET A 29 0.10 3.17 -8.39
N GLY A 30 1.36 2.72 -8.43
CA GLY A 30 2.37 3.08 -7.44
C GLY A 30 2.14 2.42 -6.08
N CYS A 31 2.64 3.07 -5.02
CA CYS A 31 2.71 2.45 -3.69
C CYS A 31 1.35 2.12 -3.04
N TYR A 32 0.23 2.66 -3.54
CA TYR A 32 -1.12 2.32 -3.04
C TYR A 32 -1.79 1.15 -3.77
N ALA A 33 -1.13 0.55 -4.76
CA ALA A 33 -1.72 -0.52 -5.58
C ALA A 33 -2.19 -1.72 -4.75
N ALA A 34 -1.52 -2.05 -3.64
CA ALA A 34 -1.95 -3.12 -2.75
C ALA A 34 -3.33 -2.86 -2.13
N ILE A 35 -3.60 -1.63 -1.66
CA ILE A 35 -4.93 -1.28 -1.11
C ILE A 35 -5.98 -1.31 -2.23
N HIS A 36 -5.62 -0.86 -3.43
CA HIS A 36 -6.52 -0.93 -4.58
C HIS A 36 -6.84 -2.38 -4.95
N ALA A 37 -5.84 -3.28 -4.91
CA ALA A 37 -6.05 -4.71 -5.11
C ALA A 37 -6.94 -5.33 -4.01
N LEU A 38 -6.75 -4.94 -2.75
CA LEU A 38 -7.62 -5.34 -1.64
C LEU A 38 -9.07 -4.93 -1.91
N LYS A 39 -9.30 -3.69 -2.35
CA LYS A 39 -10.64 -3.16 -2.68
C LYS A 39 -11.33 -3.97 -3.79
N ILE A 40 -10.59 -4.33 -4.84
CA ILE A 40 -11.12 -5.15 -5.94
C ILE A 40 -11.39 -6.58 -5.44
N GLY A 41 -10.46 -7.18 -4.72
CA GLY A 41 -10.61 -8.51 -4.16
C GLY A 41 -11.78 -8.63 -3.19
N ASP A 42 -11.96 -7.64 -2.31
CA ASP A 42 -13.10 -7.55 -1.40
C ASP A 42 -14.44 -7.49 -2.15
N ALA A 43 -14.51 -6.68 -3.21
CA ALA A 43 -15.71 -6.61 -4.05
C ALA A 43 -16.03 -7.95 -4.74
N ILE A 44 -15.01 -8.70 -5.18
CA ILE A 44 -15.18 -10.05 -5.76
C ILE A 44 -15.69 -11.00 -4.67
N CYS A 45 -15.04 -11.07 -3.50
CA CYS A 45 -15.45 -11.95 -2.41
C CYS A 45 -16.86 -11.63 -1.87
N LYS A 46 -17.28 -10.37 -1.90
CA LYS A 46 -18.65 -9.96 -1.54
C LYS A 46 -19.68 -10.37 -2.61
N SER A 47 -19.28 -10.43 -3.88
CA SER A 47 -20.17 -10.84 -4.97
C SER A 47 -20.28 -12.36 -5.12
N ASP A 48 -19.25 -13.11 -4.76
CA ASP A 48 -19.19 -14.56 -4.79
C ASP A 48 -18.61 -15.09 -3.47
N LYS A 49 -19.46 -15.74 -2.66
CA LYS A 49 -19.08 -16.26 -1.34
C LYS A 49 -18.06 -17.41 -1.39
N GLN A 50 -17.89 -18.04 -2.53
CA GLN A 50 -16.92 -19.11 -2.73
C GLN A 50 -15.60 -18.60 -3.33
N ALA A 51 -15.54 -17.33 -3.69
CA ALA A 51 -14.34 -16.76 -4.28
C ALA A 51 -13.17 -16.78 -3.30
N GLN A 52 -12.02 -17.20 -3.82
CA GLN A 52 -10.71 -17.09 -3.17
C GLN A 52 -9.82 -16.22 -4.06
N VAL A 53 -9.44 -15.06 -3.58
CA VAL A 53 -8.69 -14.09 -4.35
C VAL A 53 -7.25 -14.01 -3.84
N LEU A 54 -6.31 -14.57 -4.61
CA LEU A 54 -4.88 -14.42 -4.34
C LEU A 54 -4.40 -13.09 -4.91
N ILE A 55 -3.96 -12.20 -4.03
CA ILE A 55 -3.31 -10.94 -4.41
C ILE A 55 -1.81 -11.12 -4.28
N VAL A 56 -1.06 -10.81 -5.34
CA VAL A 56 0.40 -10.83 -5.36
C VAL A 56 0.90 -9.45 -5.76
N CYS A 57 1.63 -8.79 -4.88
CA CYS A 57 2.30 -7.52 -5.12
C CYS A 57 3.79 -7.78 -5.28
N THR A 58 4.33 -7.60 -6.49
CA THR A 58 5.76 -7.79 -6.78
C THR A 58 6.32 -6.52 -7.39
N GLU A 59 7.31 -5.97 -6.74
CA GLU A 59 7.98 -4.74 -7.13
C GLU A 59 9.49 -4.99 -7.30
N LEU A 60 10.00 -4.69 -8.47
CA LEU A 60 11.41 -4.77 -8.81
C LEU A 60 11.93 -3.36 -9.08
N CYS A 61 12.02 -2.57 -8.01
CA CYS A 61 12.38 -1.15 -8.07
C CYS A 61 13.79 -0.93 -8.62
N THR A 62 14.71 -1.88 -8.40
CA THR A 62 16.08 -1.82 -8.91
C THR A 62 16.16 -1.83 -10.43
N LEU A 63 15.14 -2.32 -11.14
CA LEU A 63 15.05 -2.25 -12.62
C LEU A 63 14.88 -0.82 -13.15
N HIS A 64 14.51 0.12 -12.29
CA HIS A 64 14.32 1.53 -12.65
C HIS A 64 15.54 2.40 -12.32
N PHE A 65 16.66 1.78 -11.96
CA PHE A 65 17.90 2.50 -11.67
C PHE A 65 18.31 3.39 -12.85
N GLN A 66 18.63 4.65 -12.57
CA GLN A 66 19.10 5.62 -13.54
C GLN A 66 20.57 5.95 -13.29
N HIS A 67 21.37 6.00 -14.35
CA HIS A 67 22.81 6.32 -14.26
C HIS A 67 23.06 7.82 -14.02
N GLU A 68 22.12 8.68 -14.36
CA GLU A 68 22.26 10.12 -14.15
C GLU A 68 22.14 10.46 -12.66
N ALA A 69 23.17 11.13 -12.13
CA ALA A 69 23.26 11.48 -10.71
C ALA A 69 22.48 12.76 -10.37
N THR A 70 21.15 12.74 -10.58
CA THR A 70 20.25 13.78 -10.06
C THR A 70 19.90 13.49 -8.60
N ILE A 71 19.44 14.52 -7.87
CA ILE A 71 18.98 14.35 -6.48
C ILE A 71 17.84 13.32 -6.41
N ASP A 72 16.89 13.39 -7.35
CA ASP A 72 15.75 12.47 -7.40
C ASP A 72 16.18 11.03 -7.66
N ASN A 73 17.09 10.80 -8.60
CA ASN A 73 17.62 9.47 -8.92
C ASN A 73 18.42 8.88 -7.75
N MET A 74 19.28 9.70 -7.11
CA MET A 74 20.03 9.26 -5.92
C MET A 74 19.11 8.94 -4.75
N THR A 75 18.14 9.80 -4.48
CA THR A 75 17.17 9.59 -3.40
C THR A 75 16.34 8.33 -3.64
N SER A 76 15.85 8.15 -4.86
CA SER A 76 15.07 6.96 -5.24
C SER A 76 15.90 5.69 -5.12
N SER A 77 17.15 5.69 -5.60
CA SER A 77 18.05 4.52 -5.53
C SER A 77 18.40 4.11 -4.10
N LEU A 78 18.44 5.08 -3.17
CA LEU A 78 18.70 4.81 -1.74
C LEU A 78 17.44 4.41 -0.96
N LEU A 79 16.27 4.77 -1.44
CA LEU A 79 15.01 4.56 -0.75
C LEU A 79 14.32 3.27 -1.14
N PHE A 80 14.27 2.98 -2.45
CA PHE A 80 13.49 1.86 -2.98
C PHE A 80 14.27 0.56 -2.99
N GLY A 81 13.57 -0.53 -2.67
CA GLY A 81 14.07 -1.91 -2.74
C GLY A 81 13.12 -2.83 -3.50
N ASP A 82 13.59 -4.03 -3.80
CA ASP A 82 12.81 -5.09 -4.43
C ASP A 82 12.10 -5.93 -3.38
N GLY A 83 10.85 -6.29 -3.65
CA GLY A 83 10.09 -7.13 -2.74
C GLY A 83 8.83 -7.71 -3.36
N SER A 84 8.38 -8.80 -2.77
CA SER A 84 7.13 -9.45 -3.12
C SER A 84 6.35 -9.83 -1.87
N ALA A 85 5.04 -9.60 -1.90
CA ALA A 85 4.11 -9.99 -0.86
C ALA A 85 2.87 -10.63 -1.50
N ALA A 86 2.32 -11.63 -0.83
CA ALA A 86 1.09 -12.27 -1.24
C ALA A 86 0.13 -12.36 -0.06
N LEU A 87 -1.17 -12.25 -0.33
CA LEU A 87 -2.24 -12.48 0.61
C LEU A 87 -3.42 -13.16 -0.07
N LEU A 88 -4.19 -13.89 0.71
CA LEU A 88 -5.43 -14.54 0.26
C LEU A 88 -6.61 -13.80 0.90
N LEU A 89 -7.56 -13.39 0.06
CA LEU A 89 -8.86 -12.88 0.49
C LEU A 89 -9.93 -13.92 0.27
N MET A 90 -10.84 -14.03 1.23
CA MET A 90 -12.02 -14.89 1.16
C MET A 90 -13.22 -14.15 1.75
N ASN A 91 -14.41 -14.65 1.49
CA ASN A 91 -15.61 -14.15 2.15
C ASN A 91 -15.59 -14.46 3.66
N ASP A 92 -16.20 -13.62 4.49
CA ASP A 92 -16.25 -13.78 5.95
C ASP A 92 -16.87 -15.10 6.40
N GLU A 93 -17.73 -15.71 5.59
CA GLU A 93 -18.32 -17.03 5.86
C GLU A 93 -17.31 -18.19 5.80
N ALA A 94 -16.10 -17.97 5.26
CA ALA A 94 -15.04 -18.99 5.21
C ALA A 94 -14.52 -19.41 6.60
N ASN A 95 -14.80 -18.59 7.64
CA ASN A 95 -14.45 -18.85 9.03
C ASN A 95 -12.97 -19.23 9.24
N VAL A 96 -12.07 -18.47 8.63
CA VAL A 96 -10.62 -18.59 8.77
C VAL A 96 -10.08 -17.50 9.68
N GLU A 97 -8.99 -17.82 10.40
CA GLU A 97 -8.30 -16.82 11.21
C GLU A 97 -7.65 -15.75 10.30
N GLY A 98 -7.95 -14.48 10.55
CA GLY A 98 -7.44 -13.39 9.74
C GLY A 98 -7.95 -12.02 10.17
N LEU A 99 -7.84 -11.07 9.26
CA LEU A 99 -8.38 -9.72 9.40
C LEU A 99 -9.63 -9.59 8.52
N THR A 100 -10.71 -9.12 9.10
CA THR A 100 -11.92 -8.70 8.37
C THR A 100 -11.78 -7.26 7.94
N ILE A 101 -11.97 -6.99 6.64
CA ILE A 101 -11.92 -5.64 6.09
C ILE A 101 -13.30 -4.99 6.27
N ASP A 102 -13.32 -3.84 6.95
CA ASP A 102 -14.57 -3.11 7.23
C ASP A 102 -14.93 -2.16 6.09
N SER A 103 -14.00 -1.29 5.71
CA SER A 103 -14.28 -0.27 4.69
C SER A 103 -13.03 0.18 3.94
N PHE A 104 -13.28 0.92 2.86
CA PHE A 104 -12.28 1.63 2.09
C PHE A 104 -12.66 3.09 1.89
N TYR A 105 -11.64 3.96 1.87
CA TYR A 105 -11.80 5.36 1.49
C TYR A 105 -10.64 5.80 0.62
N SER A 106 -10.94 6.61 -0.40
CA SER A 106 -9.95 7.12 -1.35
C SER A 106 -10.10 8.62 -1.51
N GLU A 107 -8.99 9.31 -1.61
CA GLU A 107 -8.99 10.74 -1.89
C GLU A 107 -7.83 11.12 -2.81
N ILE A 108 -8.06 12.06 -3.71
CA ILE A 108 -7.05 12.61 -4.62
C ILE A 108 -6.83 14.07 -4.26
N ASN A 109 -5.57 14.44 -4.01
CA ASN A 109 -5.14 15.82 -3.86
C ASN A 109 -4.47 16.31 -5.17
N PRO A 110 -5.17 17.05 -6.04
CA PRO A 110 -4.63 17.48 -7.33
C PRO A 110 -3.42 18.41 -7.23
N LYS A 111 -3.20 19.04 -6.07
CA LYS A 111 -2.03 19.91 -5.82
C LYS A 111 -0.72 19.13 -5.90
N GLY A 112 -0.74 17.82 -5.57
CA GLY A 112 0.43 16.95 -5.63
C GLY A 112 0.66 16.24 -6.98
N LYS A 113 -0.07 16.59 -8.04
CA LYS A 113 -0.03 15.88 -9.33
C LYS A 113 1.37 15.76 -9.94
N ARG A 114 2.24 16.76 -9.72
CA ARG A 114 3.60 16.79 -10.25
C ARG A 114 4.68 16.40 -9.24
N ASP A 115 4.28 16.20 -7.99
CA ASP A 115 5.21 15.93 -6.89
C ASP A 115 5.55 14.44 -6.72
N MET A 116 4.69 13.58 -7.25
CA MET A 116 4.92 12.13 -7.33
C MET A 116 4.37 11.64 -8.67
N ALA A 117 5.26 11.33 -9.61
CA ALA A 117 4.88 10.93 -10.96
C ALA A 117 5.88 9.94 -11.57
N TRP A 118 5.41 9.15 -12.53
CA TRP A 118 6.22 8.32 -13.40
C TRP A 118 6.00 8.75 -14.85
N GLU A 119 7.08 8.96 -15.57
CA GLU A 119 7.04 9.33 -17.00
C GLU A 119 7.84 8.32 -17.82
N LEU A 120 7.28 7.90 -18.96
CA LEU A 120 7.98 7.05 -19.92
C LEU A 120 8.95 7.90 -20.75
N SER A 121 10.21 7.48 -20.80
CA SER A 121 11.26 8.13 -21.59
C SER A 121 11.98 7.11 -22.49
N SER A 122 12.93 7.60 -23.30
CA SER A 122 13.82 6.74 -24.10
C SER A 122 14.78 5.91 -23.24
N SER A 123 15.03 6.30 -22.00
CA SER A 123 15.89 5.60 -21.03
C SER A 123 15.12 4.75 -20.02
N GLY A 124 13.80 4.58 -20.20
CA GLY A 124 12.93 3.83 -19.30
C GLY A 124 11.94 4.72 -18.56
N LEU A 125 11.48 4.28 -17.42
CA LEU A 125 10.56 5.03 -16.56
C LEU A 125 11.37 5.97 -15.64
N LEU A 126 11.07 7.26 -15.75
CA LEU A 126 11.64 8.29 -14.88
C LEU A 126 10.68 8.60 -13.74
N MET A 127 11.20 8.67 -12.54
CA MET A 127 10.44 9.02 -11.35
C MET A 127 10.70 10.46 -10.93
N THR A 128 9.64 11.19 -10.66
CA THR A 128 9.68 12.46 -9.93
C THR A 128 9.19 12.24 -8.51
N LEU A 129 10.00 12.60 -7.53
CA LEU A 129 9.65 12.53 -6.11
C LEU A 129 10.06 13.84 -5.42
N SER A 130 9.14 14.79 -5.42
CA SER A 130 9.37 16.12 -4.84
C SER A 130 9.50 16.07 -3.30
N GLY A 131 10.36 16.93 -2.79
CA GLY A 131 10.47 17.16 -1.35
C GLY A 131 9.21 17.73 -0.68
N TYR A 132 8.20 18.17 -1.45
CA TYR A 132 6.93 18.73 -0.97
C TYR A 132 5.89 17.68 -0.57
N VAL A 133 6.03 16.43 -1.01
CA VAL A 133 5.07 15.37 -0.71
C VAL A 133 4.80 15.23 0.81
N PRO A 134 5.81 15.23 1.70
CA PRO A 134 5.57 15.19 3.14
C PRO A 134 4.73 16.36 3.65
N ASP A 135 4.95 17.58 3.14
CA ASP A 135 4.23 18.77 3.59
C ASP A 135 2.73 18.71 3.20
N LEU A 136 2.43 18.20 1.99
CA LEU A 136 1.06 17.97 1.55
C LEU A 136 0.35 16.91 2.43
N ILE A 137 1.07 15.84 2.79
CA ILE A 137 0.54 14.80 3.68
C ILE A 137 0.31 15.37 5.08
N GLU A 138 1.27 16.11 5.63
CA GLU A 138 1.13 16.72 6.96
C GLU A 138 -0.11 17.63 7.05
N ALA A 139 -0.38 18.40 6.01
CA ALA A 139 -1.49 19.34 5.99
C ALA A 139 -2.87 18.69 5.95
N ASP A 140 -3.02 17.58 5.20
CA ASP A 140 -4.33 17.06 4.85
C ASP A 140 -4.66 15.70 5.51
N PHE A 141 -3.65 14.95 5.99
CA PHE A 141 -3.82 13.54 6.37
C PHE A 141 -4.78 13.33 7.54
N ALA A 142 -4.73 14.16 8.57
CA ALA A 142 -5.67 14.05 9.71
C ALA A 142 -7.14 14.13 9.27
N GLN A 143 -7.45 15.05 8.37
CA GLN A 143 -8.80 15.20 7.82
C GLN A 143 -9.20 14.02 6.92
N ILE A 144 -8.26 13.44 6.17
CA ILE A 144 -8.49 12.23 5.36
C ILE A 144 -8.84 11.06 6.27
N VAL A 145 -8.11 10.88 7.37
CA VAL A 145 -8.39 9.85 8.38
C VAL A 145 -9.77 10.02 8.99
N GLU A 146 -10.11 11.25 9.41
CA GLU A 146 -11.44 11.56 9.97
C GLU A 146 -12.56 11.21 8.98
N ARG A 147 -12.43 11.63 7.71
CA ARG A 147 -13.41 11.29 6.66
C ARG A 147 -13.53 9.79 6.40
N GLY A 148 -12.38 9.08 6.38
CA GLY A 148 -12.35 7.63 6.22
C GLY A 148 -13.08 6.91 7.34
N LEU A 149 -12.79 7.27 8.60
CA LEU A 149 -13.40 6.66 9.79
C LEU A 149 -14.87 7.03 9.97
N ALA A 150 -15.28 8.24 9.56
CA ALA A 150 -16.66 8.70 9.65
C ALA A 150 -17.64 7.83 8.85
N LYS A 151 -17.19 7.12 7.81
CA LYS A 151 -18.01 6.16 7.06
C LYS A 151 -18.57 5.03 7.93
N GLU A 152 -17.87 4.69 9.01
CA GLU A 152 -18.26 3.66 9.97
C GLU A 152 -18.74 4.24 11.31
N GLY A 153 -18.87 5.55 11.40
CA GLY A 153 -19.19 6.24 12.66
C GLY A 153 -18.04 6.21 13.68
N GLY A 154 -16.81 5.90 13.22
CA GLY A 154 -15.61 5.81 14.07
C GLY A 154 -14.85 7.14 14.16
N SER A 155 -13.87 7.16 15.07
CA SER A 155 -12.98 8.28 15.34
C SER A 155 -11.52 7.84 15.41
N VAL A 156 -10.58 8.79 15.38
CA VAL A 156 -9.13 8.53 15.52
C VAL A 156 -8.83 7.80 16.85
N GLY A 157 -9.55 8.10 17.92
CA GLY A 157 -9.38 7.47 19.24
C GLY A 157 -9.75 5.99 19.29
N ASP A 158 -10.53 5.51 18.32
CA ASP A 158 -10.94 4.10 18.25
C ASP A 158 -9.88 3.22 17.58
N VAL A 159 -8.92 3.83 16.86
CA VAL A 159 -7.90 3.10 16.11
C VAL A 159 -6.81 2.57 17.04
N SER A 160 -6.68 1.27 17.12
CA SER A 160 -5.67 0.58 17.91
C SER A 160 -4.36 0.35 17.16
N HIS A 161 -4.41 0.23 15.83
CA HIS A 161 -3.26 -0.10 14.99
C HIS A 161 -3.23 0.75 13.72
N TRP A 162 -2.06 1.29 13.39
CA TRP A 162 -1.84 2.17 12.25
C TRP A 162 -0.94 1.51 11.21
N CYS A 163 -1.55 0.87 10.22
CA CYS A 163 -0.87 0.19 9.11
C CYS A 163 -0.53 1.19 8.00
N ILE A 164 0.54 1.95 8.17
CA ILE A 164 0.91 3.03 7.26
C ILE A 164 2.02 2.57 6.32
N HIS A 165 1.81 2.77 5.02
CA HIS A 165 2.84 2.53 4.01
C HIS A 165 4.11 3.33 4.33
N PRO A 166 5.28 2.67 4.46
CA PRO A 166 6.53 3.33 4.79
C PRO A 166 7.17 3.98 3.55
N GLY A 167 6.54 5.02 3.01
CA GLY A 167 6.99 5.72 1.82
C GLY A 167 8.35 6.41 1.95
N GLY A 168 8.80 6.63 3.18
CA GLY A 168 10.08 7.22 3.55
C GLY A 168 10.00 7.83 4.95
N LYS A 169 11.16 8.09 5.57
CA LYS A 169 11.23 8.61 6.94
C LYS A 169 10.46 9.93 7.11
N ARG A 170 10.59 10.86 6.15
CA ARG A 170 9.89 12.16 6.18
C ARG A 170 8.37 12.01 6.06
N ILE A 171 7.89 11.03 5.29
CA ILE A 171 6.45 10.72 5.18
C ILE A 171 5.90 10.25 6.52
N LEU A 172 6.58 9.29 7.17
CA LEU A 172 6.15 8.80 8.49
C LEU A 172 6.20 9.90 9.56
N GLN A 173 7.20 10.80 9.51
CA GLN A 173 7.27 11.96 10.40
C GLN A 173 6.13 12.96 10.16
N ALA A 174 5.76 13.21 8.91
CA ALA A 174 4.64 14.07 8.54
C ALA A 174 3.31 13.52 9.09
N ILE A 175 3.09 12.22 8.95
CA ILE A 175 1.91 11.53 9.49
C ILE A 175 1.88 11.58 11.01
N HIS A 176 3.00 11.28 11.66
CA HIS A 176 3.15 11.36 13.10
C HIS A 176 2.75 12.75 13.64
N LYS A 177 3.19 13.81 12.93
CA LYS A 177 2.88 15.19 13.28
C LYS A 177 1.44 15.56 12.99
N SER A 178 0.91 15.17 11.82
CA SER A 178 -0.48 15.44 11.40
C SER A 178 -1.52 14.86 12.38
N LEU A 179 -1.27 13.65 12.90
CA LEU A 179 -2.17 12.96 13.84
C LEU A 179 -1.85 13.21 15.31
N GLY A 180 -0.81 14.03 15.62
CA GLY A 180 -0.41 14.31 16.98
C GLY A 180 0.03 13.08 17.76
N PHE A 181 0.61 12.10 17.09
CA PHE A 181 1.09 10.88 17.74
C PHE A 181 2.19 11.18 18.75
N THR A 182 2.29 10.36 19.80
CA THR A 182 3.33 10.52 20.81
C THR A 182 4.52 9.60 20.52
N ASN A 183 4.37 8.30 20.72
CA ASN A 183 5.42 7.31 20.44
C ASN A 183 4.82 5.94 20.08
N GLY A 184 5.48 5.22 19.18
CA GLY A 184 5.22 3.81 18.93
C GLY A 184 4.12 3.48 17.91
N GLN A 185 3.17 4.39 17.64
CA GLN A 185 2.03 4.10 16.78
C GLN A 185 2.42 3.68 15.35
N LEU A 186 3.55 4.15 14.85
CA LEU A 186 4.08 3.84 13.51
C LEU A 186 5.28 2.89 13.54
N GLN A 187 5.53 2.20 14.68
CA GLN A 187 6.75 1.40 14.85
C GLN A 187 6.87 0.31 13.78
N CYS A 188 5.80 -0.42 13.48
CA CYS A 188 5.82 -1.45 12.44
C CYS A 188 6.21 -0.88 11.06
N SER A 189 5.75 0.33 10.74
CA SER A 189 6.11 1.02 9.48
C SER A 189 7.58 1.44 9.46
N TYR A 190 8.09 1.98 10.57
CA TYR A 190 9.51 2.31 10.70
C TYR A 190 10.40 1.08 10.62
N ASP A 191 10.01 -0.02 11.26
CA ASP A 191 10.77 -1.27 11.23
C ASP A 191 10.87 -1.81 9.80
N VAL A 192 9.74 -1.86 9.06
CA VAL A 192 9.73 -2.31 7.66
C VAL A 192 10.60 -1.41 6.80
N LEU A 193 10.53 -0.07 6.98
CA LEU A 193 11.39 0.86 6.25
C LEU A 193 12.88 0.63 6.55
N ASN A 194 13.22 0.35 7.79
CA ASN A 194 14.60 0.11 8.22
C ASN A 194 15.15 -1.24 7.73
N GLU A 195 14.31 -2.28 7.73
CA GLU A 195 14.72 -3.64 7.37
C GLU A 195 14.78 -3.85 5.85
N PHE A 196 13.87 -3.23 5.08
CA PHE A 196 13.65 -3.53 3.66
C PHE A 196 13.68 -2.31 2.73
N GLY A 197 13.64 -1.09 3.27
CA GLY A 197 13.41 0.11 2.48
C GLY A 197 11.95 0.25 2.03
N ASN A 198 11.72 1.04 0.98
CA ASN A 198 10.40 1.18 0.36
C ASN A 198 10.26 0.16 -0.78
N LEU A 199 9.46 -0.89 -0.57
CA LEU A 199 9.14 -1.93 -1.54
C LEU A 199 7.92 -1.57 -2.39
N SER A 200 7.64 -0.28 -2.59
CA SER A 200 6.46 0.21 -3.29
C SER A 200 5.17 -0.44 -2.76
N SER A 201 4.31 -0.99 -3.61
CA SER A 201 3.02 -1.56 -3.21
C SER A 201 3.12 -2.71 -2.20
N ALA A 202 4.20 -3.48 -2.22
CA ALA A 202 4.39 -4.59 -1.28
C ALA A 202 4.61 -4.13 0.17
N SER A 203 5.18 -2.93 0.39
CA SER A 203 5.58 -2.46 1.73
C SER A 203 4.46 -2.49 2.76
N ILE A 204 3.25 -2.05 2.39
CA ILE A 204 2.12 -2.01 3.34
C ILE A 204 1.70 -3.41 3.78
N LEU A 205 1.85 -4.42 2.92
CA LEU A 205 1.56 -5.81 3.25
C LEU A 205 2.62 -6.40 4.20
N PHE A 206 3.87 -5.95 4.12
CA PHE A 206 4.91 -6.27 5.11
C PHE A 206 4.57 -5.67 6.48
N VAL A 207 4.09 -4.41 6.52
CA VAL A 207 3.63 -3.77 7.75
C VAL A 207 2.44 -4.54 8.34
N LEU A 208 1.44 -4.85 7.52
CA LEU A 208 0.26 -5.63 7.91
C LEU A 208 0.65 -6.99 8.50
N LYS A 209 1.52 -7.74 7.83
CA LYS A 209 2.04 -9.02 8.30
C LYS A 209 2.75 -8.91 9.65
N LYS A 210 3.49 -7.82 9.88
CA LYS A 210 4.18 -7.58 11.15
C LYS A 210 3.17 -7.35 12.27
N MET A 211 2.13 -6.54 12.03
CA MET A 211 1.04 -6.28 12.99
C MET A 211 0.23 -7.53 13.32
N MET A 212 -0.11 -8.35 12.33
CA MET A 212 -0.84 -9.60 12.54
C MET A 212 -0.08 -10.61 13.43
N LYS A 213 1.24 -10.46 13.60
CA LYS A 213 2.04 -11.29 14.50
C LYS A 213 2.11 -10.75 15.93
N GLU A 214 1.60 -9.56 16.20
CA GLU A 214 1.58 -8.99 17.54
C GLU A 214 0.57 -9.71 18.43
N LYS A 215 0.95 -9.90 19.69
CA LYS A 215 0.06 -10.57 20.68
C LYS A 215 -1.09 -9.62 21.05
N GLY A 216 -2.29 -10.13 21.07
CA GLY A 216 -3.48 -9.39 21.55
C GLY A 216 -4.53 -9.07 20.50
N GLY A 217 -4.25 -9.42 19.24
CA GLY A 217 -5.16 -9.16 18.12
C GLY A 217 -5.26 -7.68 17.72
N VAL A 218 -5.95 -7.42 16.65
CA VAL A 218 -6.15 -6.09 16.07
C VAL A 218 -7.59 -5.66 16.28
N LYS A 219 -7.88 -4.83 17.29
CA LYS A 219 -9.26 -4.38 17.58
C LYS A 219 -9.83 -3.49 16.47
N LYS A 220 -9.07 -2.50 16.04
CA LYS A 220 -9.39 -1.64 14.90
C LYS A 220 -8.10 -1.15 14.27
N LEU A 221 -7.92 -1.49 13.00
CA LEU A 221 -6.78 -1.07 12.19
C LEU A 221 -7.22 0.00 11.20
N PHE A 222 -6.39 1.02 11.05
CA PHE A 222 -6.47 1.96 9.94
C PHE A 222 -5.22 1.80 9.07
N GLY A 223 -5.43 1.44 7.80
CA GLY A 223 -4.37 1.32 6.80
C GLY A 223 -4.39 2.47 5.81
N ALA A 224 -3.21 2.98 5.43
CA ALA A 224 -3.09 4.02 4.41
C ALA A 224 -1.82 3.88 3.58
N ALA A 225 -1.95 4.16 2.28
CA ALA A 225 -0.84 4.27 1.34
C ALA A 225 -1.04 5.47 0.41
N PHE A 226 0.08 5.96 -0.12
CA PHE A 226 0.16 7.16 -0.95
C PHE A 226 0.81 6.81 -2.28
N GLY A 227 0.48 7.56 -3.32
CA GLY A 227 1.10 7.36 -4.61
C GLY A 227 0.76 8.48 -5.60
N PRO A 228 1.07 8.27 -6.87
CA PRO A 228 0.87 9.27 -7.91
C PRO A 228 -0.52 9.89 -7.90
N GLY A 229 -0.56 11.24 -8.11
CA GLY A 229 -1.83 11.92 -8.23
C GLY A 229 -2.02 13.23 -7.44
N LEU A 230 -1.59 13.50 -6.22
CA LEU A 230 -1.29 12.62 -5.10
C LEU A 230 -2.55 11.87 -4.68
N THR A 231 -2.51 10.58 -4.70
CA THR A 231 -3.64 9.75 -4.27
C THR A 231 -3.36 9.17 -2.88
N VAL A 232 -4.40 9.12 -2.04
CA VAL A 232 -4.39 8.44 -0.75
C VAL A 232 -5.46 7.36 -0.79
N GLU A 233 -5.05 6.12 -0.61
CA GLU A 233 -5.94 4.97 -0.43
C GLU A 233 -5.89 4.51 1.01
N THR A 234 -7.05 4.22 1.58
CA THR A 234 -7.17 3.77 2.97
C THR A 234 -8.09 2.57 3.09
N PHE A 235 -7.92 1.82 4.15
CA PHE A 235 -8.84 0.76 4.56
C PHE A 235 -8.90 0.67 6.08
N THR A 236 -10.00 0.14 6.60
CA THR A 236 -10.14 -0.26 8.00
C THR A 236 -10.35 -1.75 8.09
N ALA A 237 -9.89 -2.35 9.19
CA ALA A 237 -10.00 -3.78 9.44
C ALA A 237 -9.96 -4.10 10.95
N HIS A 238 -10.40 -5.31 11.32
CA HIS A 238 -10.32 -5.85 12.68
C HIS A 238 -10.07 -7.36 12.66
N THR A 239 -9.72 -7.98 13.82
CA THR A 239 -9.62 -9.45 14.01
C THR A 239 -10.83 -10.01 14.68
#